data_2ef507bd5020458aa866f26035beb76f
#
_entry.id   2ef507bd5020458aa866f26035beb76f
#
_cell.length_a   1.000
_cell.length_b   1.000
_cell.length_c   1.000
_cell.angle_alpha   90.00
_cell.angle_beta   90.00
_cell.angle_gamma   90.00
#
_symmetry.space_group_name_H-M   'P 1'
#
loop_
_entity.id
_entity.type
_entity.pdbx_description
1 polymer ?
#
loop_
_entity_poly.entity_id
_entity_poly.type
_entity_poly.pdbx_seq_one_letter_code
_entity_poly.pdbx_strand_id
1 'polypeptide(L)'
;DNSATRAALEMCSAASRPFAVLTKGGMRAADDFDIYEGNGWFGTTLAFTDDRSRQAWEPCAASVESRIEAIRTAHSLGIRTWVSMEPVIEPAQALDLVIELRHDVDEWRVGRWNHDARANSIDWTEFTSRAIRTCLDTGADFMLKEALHRYACPGAITRYVDGQVVARRTA
;
A
#
# COMPACT_ATOMS: atom_id res chain seq x y z
N ASP A 1 10.65 0.26 -21.33
CA ASP A 1 11.84 -0.56 -21.14
C ASP A 1 12.07 -0.81 -19.66
N ASN A 2 11.99 -2.07 -19.22
CA ASN A 2 12.18 -2.51 -17.81
C ASN A 2 13.59 -3.06 -17.56
N SER A 3 14.48 -3.02 -18.55
CA SER A 3 15.78 -3.71 -18.51
C SER A 3 16.64 -3.34 -17.29
N ALA A 4 16.69 -2.07 -16.92
CA ALA A 4 17.44 -1.61 -15.74
C ALA A 4 16.84 -2.10 -14.42
N THR A 5 15.50 -2.10 -14.32
CA THR A 5 14.79 -2.62 -13.15
C THR A 5 15.04 -4.12 -13.02
N ARG A 6 14.84 -4.87 -14.10
CA ARG A 6 15.10 -6.31 -14.14
C ARG A 6 16.52 -6.64 -13.72
N ALA A 7 17.54 -5.98 -14.30
CA ALA A 7 18.93 -6.20 -13.95
C ALA A 7 19.21 -5.95 -12.45
N ALA A 8 18.62 -4.90 -11.86
CA ALA A 8 18.76 -4.63 -10.43
C ALA A 8 18.12 -5.72 -9.56
N LEU A 9 16.95 -6.23 -9.93
CA LEU A 9 16.26 -7.32 -9.23
C LEU A 9 17.06 -8.63 -9.33
N GLU A 10 17.57 -8.97 -10.50
CA GLU A 10 18.44 -10.12 -10.73
C GLU A 10 19.71 -10.07 -9.85
N MET A 11 20.33 -8.90 -9.72
CA MET A 11 21.47 -8.71 -8.83
C MET A 11 21.13 -8.94 -7.36
N CYS A 12 19.98 -8.43 -6.90
CA CYS A 12 19.51 -8.66 -5.54
C CYS A 12 19.22 -10.14 -5.29
N SER A 13 18.53 -10.80 -6.20
CA SER A 13 18.19 -12.23 -6.13
C SER A 13 19.46 -13.09 -6.11
N ALA A 14 20.38 -12.87 -7.04
CA ALA A 14 21.67 -13.59 -7.10
C ALA A 14 22.51 -13.44 -5.82
N ALA A 15 22.43 -12.28 -5.17
CA ALA A 15 23.09 -12.02 -3.89
C ALA A 15 22.30 -12.49 -2.67
N SER A 16 21.15 -13.15 -2.85
CA SER A 16 20.20 -13.52 -1.78
C SER A 16 19.83 -12.34 -0.87
N ARG A 17 19.71 -11.13 -1.45
CA ARG A 17 19.32 -9.93 -0.72
C ARG A 17 17.82 -9.70 -0.86
N PRO A 18 17.10 -9.53 0.26
CA PRO A 18 15.69 -9.16 0.19
C PRO A 18 15.53 -7.78 -0.47
N PHE A 19 14.46 -7.64 -1.25
CA PHE A 19 14.11 -6.38 -1.90
C PHE A 19 12.61 -6.13 -1.84
N ALA A 20 12.22 -4.87 -1.96
CA ALA A 20 10.84 -4.47 -2.08
C ALA A 20 10.70 -3.47 -3.23
N VAL A 21 9.76 -3.72 -4.12
CA VAL A 21 9.41 -2.81 -5.21
C VAL A 21 8.14 -2.06 -4.85
N LEU A 22 8.10 -0.77 -5.17
CA LEU A 22 6.88 0.04 -5.15
C LEU A 22 6.75 0.73 -6.50
N THR A 23 5.63 0.48 -7.19
CA THR A 23 5.41 1.06 -8.51
C THR A 23 3.95 1.45 -8.75
N LYS A 24 3.73 2.37 -9.68
CA LYS A 24 2.40 2.67 -10.26
C LYS A 24 2.27 2.11 -11.69
N GLY A 25 3.14 1.17 -12.07
CA GLY A 25 3.27 0.63 -13.43
C GLY A 25 2.19 -0.39 -13.82
N GLY A 26 1.38 -0.86 -12.85
CA GLY A 26 0.35 -1.89 -13.10
C GLY A 26 0.96 -3.20 -13.60
N MET A 27 0.26 -3.91 -14.48
CA MET A 27 0.65 -5.22 -15.01
C MET A 27 1.99 -5.25 -15.74
N ARG A 28 2.53 -4.10 -16.15
CA ARG A 28 3.91 -4.06 -16.68
C ARG A 28 4.96 -4.58 -15.69
N ALA A 29 4.66 -4.52 -14.37
CA ALA A 29 5.55 -5.06 -13.36
C ALA A 29 5.58 -6.59 -13.33
N ALA A 30 4.56 -7.25 -13.87
CA ALA A 30 4.47 -8.71 -13.90
C ALA A 30 5.51 -9.37 -14.81
N ASP A 31 6.12 -8.61 -15.74
CA ASP A 31 7.23 -9.08 -16.56
C ASP A 31 8.44 -9.55 -15.74
N ASP A 32 8.55 -9.11 -14.49
CA ASP A 32 9.68 -9.39 -13.59
C ASP A 32 9.29 -10.31 -12.40
N PHE A 33 8.06 -10.81 -12.31
CA PHE A 33 7.61 -11.59 -11.15
C PHE A 33 8.32 -12.93 -10.98
N ASP A 34 8.92 -13.48 -12.03
CA ASP A 34 9.78 -14.65 -11.99
C ASP A 34 11.02 -14.50 -11.09
N ILE A 35 11.43 -13.23 -10.79
CA ILE A 35 12.62 -12.93 -9.98
C ILE A 35 12.31 -12.85 -8.46
N TYR A 36 11.03 -12.74 -8.08
CA TYR A 36 10.62 -12.48 -6.69
C TYR A 36 10.70 -13.69 -5.76
N GLU A 37 10.93 -14.89 -6.28
CA GLU A 37 10.87 -16.14 -5.53
C GLU A 37 11.71 -16.08 -4.24
N GLY A 38 11.03 -16.17 -3.10
CA GLY A 38 11.62 -16.29 -1.75
C GLY A 38 12.17 -14.97 -1.14
N ASN A 39 12.46 -13.94 -1.92
CA ASN A 39 13.19 -12.75 -1.43
C ASN A 39 12.54 -11.39 -1.73
N GLY A 40 11.55 -11.36 -2.60
CA GLY A 40 10.98 -10.12 -3.11
C GLY A 40 9.61 -9.78 -2.51
N TRP A 41 9.34 -8.49 -2.30
CA TRP A 41 8.03 -7.96 -1.99
C TRP A 41 7.58 -7.07 -3.14
N PHE A 42 6.39 -7.31 -3.64
CA PHE A 42 5.76 -6.47 -4.64
C PHE A 42 4.76 -5.51 -4.02
N GLY A 43 4.85 -4.24 -4.35
CA GLY A 43 3.92 -3.21 -3.89
C GLY A 43 3.49 -2.25 -4.98
N THR A 44 2.28 -1.74 -4.82
CA THR A 44 1.76 -0.65 -5.64
C THR A 44 1.22 0.48 -4.78
N THR A 45 1.24 1.70 -5.32
CA THR A 45 0.48 2.80 -4.72
C THR A 45 -0.96 2.71 -5.23
N LEU A 46 -1.92 2.63 -4.32
CA LEU A 46 -3.36 2.72 -4.61
C LEU A 46 -4.00 3.70 -3.63
N ALA A 47 -4.57 4.78 -4.14
CA ALA A 47 -5.25 5.82 -3.36
C ALA A 47 -6.70 6.06 -3.83
N PHE A 48 -7.09 5.45 -4.96
CA PHE A 48 -8.37 5.63 -5.62
C PHE A 48 -8.95 4.28 -6.05
N THR A 49 -10.27 4.17 -6.04
CA THR A 49 -11.03 3.03 -6.58
C THR A 49 -11.46 3.26 -8.02
N ASP A 50 -11.38 4.50 -8.52
CA ASP A 50 -11.83 4.87 -9.86
C ASP A 50 -10.74 5.59 -10.68
N ASP A 51 -10.82 5.38 -11.99
CA ASP A 51 -9.83 5.92 -12.92
C ASP A 51 -9.97 7.42 -13.19
N ARG A 52 -11.13 8.02 -12.92
CA ARG A 52 -11.34 9.47 -13.07
C ARG A 52 -10.51 10.20 -12.02
N SER A 53 -10.61 9.80 -10.77
CA SER A 53 -9.82 10.35 -9.67
C SER A 53 -8.33 10.09 -9.91
N ARG A 54 -7.96 8.86 -10.30
CA ARG A 54 -6.59 8.51 -10.65
C ARG A 54 -6.04 9.42 -11.76
N GLN A 55 -6.77 9.65 -12.85
CA GLN A 55 -6.31 10.52 -13.94
C GLN A 55 -6.08 11.97 -13.51
N ALA A 56 -6.94 12.48 -12.62
CA ALA A 56 -6.81 13.84 -12.11
C ALA A 56 -5.54 14.04 -11.25
N TRP A 57 -5.15 13.01 -10.49
CA TRP A 57 -4.06 13.09 -9.53
C TRP A 57 -2.77 12.39 -9.95
N GLU A 58 -2.89 11.34 -10.76
CA GLU A 58 -1.79 10.47 -11.19
C GLU A 58 -1.86 10.21 -12.71
N PRO A 59 -1.82 11.23 -13.57
CA PRO A 59 -2.11 11.08 -15.00
C PRO A 59 -1.19 10.11 -15.73
N CYS A 60 0.04 9.93 -15.25
CA CYS A 60 1.04 9.02 -15.84
C CYS A 60 1.08 7.63 -15.22
N ALA A 61 0.25 7.35 -14.21
CA ALA A 61 0.17 6.04 -13.60
C ALA A 61 -0.69 5.08 -14.43
N ALA A 62 -0.46 3.78 -14.30
CA ALA A 62 -1.34 2.77 -14.85
C ALA A 62 -2.75 2.89 -14.25
N SER A 63 -3.76 2.35 -14.94
CA SER A 63 -5.15 2.34 -14.45
C SER A 63 -5.26 1.68 -13.07
N VAL A 64 -6.29 2.04 -12.31
CA VAL A 64 -6.59 1.40 -11.03
C VAL A 64 -6.73 -0.11 -11.21
N GLU A 65 -7.51 -0.54 -12.21
CA GLU A 65 -7.72 -1.95 -12.54
C GLU A 65 -6.40 -2.68 -12.79
N SER A 66 -5.51 -2.12 -13.62
CA SER A 66 -4.21 -2.74 -13.92
C SER A 66 -3.31 -2.88 -12.69
N ARG A 67 -3.38 -1.91 -11.74
CA ARG A 67 -2.63 -2.00 -10.49
C ARG A 67 -3.21 -3.04 -9.52
N ILE A 68 -4.52 -3.17 -9.48
CA ILE A 68 -5.22 -4.22 -8.71
C ILE A 68 -4.89 -5.59 -9.28
N GLU A 69 -4.96 -5.75 -10.60
CA GLU A 69 -4.60 -6.99 -11.28
C GLU A 69 -3.15 -7.41 -10.99
N ALA A 70 -2.21 -6.46 -10.99
CA ALA A 70 -0.82 -6.74 -10.64
C ALA A 70 -0.65 -7.26 -9.21
N ILE A 71 -1.38 -6.69 -8.23
CA ILE A 71 -1.39 -7.18 -6.84
C ILE A 71 -1.95 -8.60 -6.77
N ARG A 72 -3.12 -8.85 -7.37
CA ARG A 72 -3.76 -10.17 -7.40
C ARG A 72 -2.87 -11.22 -8.05
N THR A 73 -2.24 -10.86 -9.17
CA THR A 73 -1.31 -11.75 -9.88
C THR A 73 -0.09 -12.06 -9.00
N ALA A 74 0.56 -11.06 -8.40
CA ALA A 74 1.69 -11.27 -7.51
C ALA A 74 1.31 -12.18 -6.34
N HIS A 75 0.18 -11.89 -5.66
CA HIS A 75 -0.31 -12.69 -4.54
C HIS A 75 -0.59 -14.14 -4.95
N SER A 76 -1.21 -14.37 -6.11
CA SER A 76 -1.49 -15.72 -6.63
C SER A 76 -0.23 -16.54 -6.93
N LEU A 77 0.90 -15.88 -7.19
CA LEU A 77 2.22 -16.48 -7.38
C LEU A 77 2.98 -16.69 -6.06
N GLY A 78 2.38 -16.37 -4.92
CA GLY A 78 3.01 -16.47 -3.60
C GLY A 78 4.02 -15.37 -3.29
N ILE A 79 4.04 -14.30 -4.10
CA ILE A 79 4.86 -13.12 -3.83
C ILE A 79 4.20 -12.31 -2.73
N ARG A 80 4.95 -11.94 -1.71
CA ARG A 80 4.45 -11.08 -0.63
C ARG A 80 4.09 -9.70 -1.17
N THR A 81 2.84 -9.27 -0.89
CA THR A 81 2.26 -8.06 -1.46
C THR A 81 2.07 -6.95 -0.45
N TRP A 82 2.16 -5.71 -0.89
CA TRP A 82 1.84 -4.56 -0.06
C TRP A 82 1.27 -3.39 -0.88
N VAL A 83 0.43 -2.59 -0.23
CA VAL A 83 -0.15 -1.39 -0.84
C VAL A 83 0.23 -0.15 -0.05
N SER A 84 0.75 0.85 -0.75
CA SER A 84 0.97 2.20 -0.21
C SER A 84 -0.23 3.08 -0.55
N MET A 85 -1.03 3.42 0.46
CA MET A 85 -2.09 4.42 0.39
C MET A 85 -1.53 5.78 0.83
N GLU A 86 -0.66 6.37 0.02
CA GLU A 86 -0.08 7.68 0.29
C GLU A 86 0.20 8.41 -1.01
N PRO A 87 -0.35 9.63 -1.14
CA PRO A 87 -1.22 10.31 -0.16
C PRO A 87 -2.66 9.77 -0.20
N VAL A 88 -3.31 9.69 0.96
CA VAL A 88 -4.77 9.55 1.03
C VAL A 88 -5.40 10.88 0.66
N ILE A 89 -6.13 10.92 -0.43
CA ILE A 89 -6.83 12.12 -0.96
C ILE A 89 -8.34 11.97 -0.77
N GLU A 90 -8.86 10.79 -1.07
CA GLU A 90 -10.26 10.42 -0.91
C GLU A 90 -10.39 9.35 0.19
N PRO A 91 -10.64 9.75 1.46
CA PRO A 91 -10.67 8.84 2.60
C PRO A 91 -11.58 7.62 2.43
N ALA A 92 -12.77 7.81 1.82
CA ALA A 92 -13.72 6.73 1.60
C ALA A 92 -13.14 5.67 0.64
N GLN A 93 -12.60 6.11 -0.49
CA GLN A 93 -12.00 5.22 -1.49
C GLN A 93 -10.81 4.42 -0.90
N ALA A 94 -10.00 5.06 -0.05
CA ALA A 94 -8.89 4.38 0.62
C ALA A 94 -9.37 3.22 1.52
N LEU A 95 -10.47 3.40 2.24
CA LEU A 95 -11.06 2.35 3.07
C LEU A 95 -11.72 1.24 2.23
N ASP A 96 -12.38 1.61 1.14
CA ASP A 96 -13.00 0.66 0.20
C ASP A 96 -11.94 -0.27 -0.41
N LEU A 97 -10.75 0.24 -0.74
CA LEU A 97 -9.64 -0.58 -1.23
C LEU A 97 -9.19 -1.63 -0.22
N VAL A 98 -9.11 -1.29 1.08
CA VAL A 98 -8.75 -2.27 2.13
C VAL A 98 -9.76 -3.40 2.17
N ILE A 99 -11.05 -3.07 2.07
CA ILE A 99 -12.14 -4.07 2.10
C ILE A 99 -12.09 -4.94 0.83
N GLU A 100 -11.92 -4.32 -0.34
CA GLU A 100 -11.90 -5.03 -1.63
C GLU A 100 -10.73 -6.01 -1.73
N LEU A 101 -9.53 -5.58 -1.34
CA LEU A 101 -8.30 -6.33 -1.55
C LEU A 101 -7.79 -7.06 -0.29
N ARG A 102 -8.66 -7.25 0.71
CA ARG A 102 -8.29 -7.85 2.01
C ARG A 102 -7.65 -9.24 1.93
N HIS A 103 -7.86 -9.96 0.83
CA HIS A 103 -7.32 -11.30 0.61
C HIS A 103 -6.13 -11.33 -0.37
N ASP A 104 -5.78 -10.18 -0.94
CA ASP A 104 -4.76 -10.05 -1.98
C ASP A 104 -3.55 -9.23 -1.51
N VAL A 105 -3.66 -8.58 -0.33
CA VAL A 105 -2.65 -7.66 0.22
C VAL A 105 -2.21 -8.10 1.60
N ASP A 106 -0.91 -8.39 1.75
CA ASP A 106 -0.32 -8.83 3.02
C ASP A 106 -0.05 -7.66 3.98
N GLU A 107 0.32 -6.47 3.49
CA GLU A 107 0.57 -5.30 4.34
C GLU A 107 0.05 -4.00 3.71
N TRP A 108 -0.69 -3.20 4.49
CA TRP A 108 -1.13 -1.86 4.13
C TRP A 108 -0.27 -0.79 4.77
N ARG A 109 0.17 0.21 4.00
CA ARG A 109 0.90 1.38 4.48
C ARG A 109 0.09 2.63 4.23
N VAL A 110 -0.49 3.17 5.31
CA VAL A 110 -1.44 4.29 5.24
C VAL A 110 -0.73 5.59 5.59
N GLY A 111 -0.79 6.56 4.67
CA GLY A 111 -0.10 7.84 4.83
C GLY A 111 -0.99 9.05 4.58
N ARG A 112 -0.75 10.11 5.35
CA ARG A 112 -1.46 11.38 5.24
C ARG A 112 -1.08 12.10 3.95
N TRP A 113 -2.04 12.84 3.37
CA TRP A 113 -1.74 13.85 2.37
C TRP A 113 -0.99 15.04 3.01
N ASN A 114 0.25 15.26 2.57
CA ASN A 114 1.14 16.28 3.08
C ASN A 114 1.38 17.38 2.03
N HIS A 115 1.86 18.55 2.47
CA HIS A 115 2.29 19.66 1.61
C HIS A 115 1.20 20.28 0.72
N ASP A 116 -0.08 20.08 1.04
CA ASP A 116 -1.21 20.68 0.32
C ASP A 116 -2.25 21.20 1.32
N ALA A 117 -2.70 22.44 1.15
CA ALA A 117 -3.69 23.07 2.04
C ALA A 117 -5.04 22.35 2.01
N ARG A 118 -5.40 21.72 0.89
CA ARG A 118 -6.65 20.95 0.74
C ARG A 118 -6.71 19.76 1.71
N ALA A 119 -5.57 19.25 2.12
CA ALA A 119 -5.51 18.19 3.14
C ALA A 119 -6.13 18.61 4.48
N ASN A 120 -6.27 19.92 4.76
CA ASN A 120 -6.89 20.42 5.99
C ASN A 120 -8.42 20.27 6.00
N SER A 121 -9.05 19.98 4.86
CA SER A 121 -10.49 19.67 4.79
C SER A 121 -10.82 18.25 5.22
N ILE A 122 -9.81 17.38 5.37
CA ILE A 122 -9.99 16.00 5.79
C ILE A 122 -9.91 15.93 7.33
N ASP A 123 -10.93 15.32 7.95
CA ASP A 123 -10.83 14.94 9.37
C ASP A 123 -9.91 13.74 9.54
N TRP A 124 -8.64 14.04 9.80
CA TRP A 124 -7.61 13.00 9.97
C TRP A 124 -7.79 12.16 11.22
N THR A 125 -8.48 12.67 12.25
CA THR A 125 -8.78 11.91 13.48
C THR A 125 -9.82 10.86 13.19
N GLU A 126 -10.90 11.25 12.54
CA GLU A 126 -11.95 10.33 12.07
C GLU A 126 -11.39 9.30 11.08
N PHE A 127 -10.65 9.76 10.05
CA PHE A 127 -10.04 8.86 9.06
C PHE A 127 -9.11 7.84 9.71
N THR A 128 -8.20 8.30 10.60
CA THR A 128 -7.22 7.39 11.24
C THR A 128 -7.91 6.33 12.08
N SER A 129 -8.95 6.73 12.83
CA SER A 129 -9.74 5.81 13.64
C SER A 129 -10.45 4.76 12.79
N ARG A 130 -11.04 5.18 11.67
CA ARG A 130 -11.70 4.27 10.72
C ARG A 130 -10.70 3.36 10.02
N ALA A 131 -9.54 3.87 9.59
CA ALA A 131 -8.51 3.07 8.94
C ALA A 131 -8.01 1.94 9.84
N ILE A 132 -7.71 2.25 11.11
CA ILE A 132 -7.33 1.23 12.10
C ILE A 132 -8.43 0.17 12.22
N ARG A 133 -9.68 0.59 12.41
CA ARG A 133 -10.82 -0.33 12.56
C ARG A 133 -10.99 -1.20 11.32
N THR A 134 -11.02 -0.61 10.13
CA THR A 134 -11.19 -1.35 8.87
C THR A 134 -10.09 -2.39 8.68
N CYS A 135 -8.82 -2.05 8.94
CA CYS A 135 -7.73 -3.01 8.85
C CYS A 135 -7.89 -4.15 9.87
N LEU A 136 -8.24 -3.85 11.12
CA LEU A 136 -8.48 -4.87 12.15
C LEU A 136 -9.68 -5.78 11.82
N ASP A 137 -10.79 -5.19 11.37
CA ASP A 137 -12.01 -5.94 11.02
C ASP A 137 -11.80 -6.86 9.80
N THR A 138 -10.93 -6.48 8.88
CA THR A 138 -10.55 -7.30 7.72
C THR A 138 -9.42 -8.29 8.01
N GLY A 139 -8.77 -8.19 9.17
CA GLY A 139 -7.62 -9.00 9.54
C GLY A 139 -6.33 -8.61 8.80
N ALA A 140 -6.31 -7.43 8.16
CA ALA A 140 -5.18 -6.98 7.37
C ALA A 140 -4.02 -6.47 8.25
N ASP A 141 -2.81 -6.86 7.92
CA ASP A 141 -1.62 -6.25 8.51
C ASP A 141 -1.48 -4.80 8.01
N PHE A 142 -1.09 -3.88 8.88
CA PHE A 142 -0.96 -2.49 8.49
C PHE A 142 0.08 -1.70 9.28
N MET A 143 0.53 -0.61 8.67
CA MET A 143 1.36 0.41 9.30
C MET A 143 0.78 1.81 9.00
N LEU A 144 0.50 2.58 10.05
CA LEU A 144 0.26 4.01 9.91
C LEU A 144 1.60 4.74 9.82
N LYS A 145 1.77 5.55 8.77
CA LYS A 145 2.98 6.39 8.66
C LYS A 145 2.95 7.50 9.71
N GLU A 146 4.13 7.97 10.10
CA GLU A 146 4.35 8.90 11.22
C GLU A 146 3.41 10.13 11.21
N ALA A 147 3.15 10.69 10.03
CA ALA A 147 2.27 11.86 9.88
C ALA A 147 0.83 11.62 10.38
N LEU A 148 0.38 10.36 10.50
CA LEU A 148 -0.93 9.99 11.04
C LEU A 148 -0.89 9.71 12.55
N HIS A 149 0.26 9.46 13.15
CA HIS A 149 0.34 9.10 14.57
C HIS A 149 -0.29 10.13 15.51
N ARG A 150 -0.13 11.42 15.23
CA ARG A 150 -0.71 12.50 16.05
C ARG A 150 -2.25 12.55 16.03
N TYR A 151 -2.88 11.93 15.04
CA TYR A 151 -4.34 11.86 14.91
C TYR A 151 -4.93 10.57 15.47
N ALA A 152 -4.10 9.61 15.82
CA ALA A 152 -4.55 8.39 16.47
C ALA A 152 -4.87 8.69 17.95
N CYS A 153 -5.94 8.09 18.48
CA CYS A 153 -6.26 8.18 19.90
C CYS A 153 -5.12 7.63 20.78
N PRO A 154 -4.95 8.11 22.02
CA PRO A 154 -4.00 7.54 22.96
C PRO A 154 -4.19 6.01 23.07
N GLY A 155 -3.10 5.26 22.98
CA GLY A 155 -3.16 3.79 22.98
C GLY A 155 -3.59 3.14 21.66
N ALA A 156 -3.86 3.93 20.61
CA ALA A 156 -4.18 3.40 19.29
C ALA A 156 -3.00 2.62 18.68
N ILE A 157 -3.34 1.65 17.84
CA ILE A 157 -2.37 0.82 17.13
C ILE A 157 -1.78 1.62 15.99
N THR A 158 -0.45 1.65 15.89
CA THR A 158 0.27 2.28 14.78
C THR A 158 0.82 1.24 13.79
N ARG A 159 0.97 -0.01 14.23
CA ARG A 159 1.35 -1.13 13.39
C ARG A 159 0.76 -2.43 13.92
N TYR A 160 0.26 -3.26 13.01
CA TYR A 160 -0.31 -4.57 13.26
C TYR A 160 0.21 -5.53 12.20
N VAL A 161 0.82 -6.64 12.62
CA VAL A 161 1.45 -7.63 11.72
C VAL A 161 1.25 -9.03 12.31
N ASP A 162 0.87 -9.98 11.47
CA ASP A 162 0.70 -11.40 11.84
C ASP A 162 -0.21 -11.60 13.07
N GLY A 163 -1.29 -10.84 13.17
CA GLY A 163 -2.22 -10.91 14.30
C GLY A 163 -1.69 -10.29 15.60
N GLN A 164 -0.56 -9.57 15.56
CA GLN A 164 0.06 -8.96 16.75
C GLN A 164 0.30 -7.46 16.59
N VAL A 165 0.14 -6.75 17.69
CA VAL A 165 0.50 -5.34 17.75
C VAL A 165 2.00 -5.21 17.95
N VAL A 166 2.72 -4.68 16.96
CA VAL A 166 4.18 -4.46 17.01
C VAL A 166 4.56 -3.05 17.45
N ALA A 167 3.65 -2.09 17.35
CA ALA A 167 3.84 -0.73 17.84
C ALA A 167 2.50 -0.11 18.23
N ARG A 168 2.51 0.71 19.31
CA ARG A 168 1.39 1.53 19.74
C ARG A 168 1.87 2.94 20.00
N ARG A 169 0.99 3.93 19.82
CA ARG A 169 1.27 5.28 20.28
C ARG A 169 1.35 5.26 21.81
N THR A 170 2.49 5.68 22.35
CA THR A 170 2.59 6.00 23.78
C THR A 170 1.79 7.27 24.06
N ALA A 171 1.08 7.29 25.16
CA ALA A 171 0.32 8.46 25.63
C ALA A 171 1.25 9.62 25.97
#